data_bd3d68b57d62a22f8bd620e787cf1057
#
_entry.id   bd3d68b57d62a22f8bd620e787cf1057
#
_cell.length_a   1.000
_cell.length_b   1.000
_cell.length_c   1.000
_cell.angle_alpha   90.00
_cell.angle_beta   90.00
_cell.angle_gamma   90.00
#
_symmetry.space_group_name_H-M   'P 1'
#
loop_
_entity.id
_entity.type
_entity.pdbx_description
1 polymer ?
#
loop_
_entity_poly.entity_id
_entity_poly.type
_entity_poly.pdbx_seq_one_letter_code
_entity_poly.pdbx_strand_id
1 'polypeptide(L)'
;MRFTTLPLVAGLALACSGAFAQKTTLLVYTALETDQLKAYQEGFNKVEPNIEIKWVRDSTGVITAKLLAEKANPQADAVMGVAASSLALLDKNGMLEPYKPLNYDALMPQYVDKKKPPAWFGMDVWGATVCFNTVEAQKKGIPKPETWKDLTKPAYKGQIVMPNPASSGTGYFDVTAWLTLWGDKDGKGDGWKYMDALHENIAQYTHSGSKPCNMAASGEYVVGISFEYRGNTNKAKGAPIDLVFPKEGLGWDLEAFAIHKGTKNLAAAKKLADWASSKDAMLLYGKNFAITAQPGVAQPLANVPKDYEARLVKMDFGWAAENRERILAEWNKRYNAKSEPKK
;
A
#
# COMPACT_ATOMS: atom_id res chain seq x y z
N MET A 1 74.92 42.54 -34.76
CA MET A 1 74.02 42.09 -33.73
C MET A 1 72.67 41.64 -34.33
N ARG A 2 72.41 40.33 -34.44
CA ARG A 2 71.15 39.84 -35.02
C ARG A 2 70.31 39.36 -33.89
N PHE A 3 69.10 39.92 -33.66
CA PHE A 3 68.14 39.48 -32.72
C PHE A 3 67.18 38.50 -33.40
N THR A 4 67.21 37.27 -32.89
CA THR A 4 66.26 36.21 -33.28
C THR A 4 65.06 36.25 -32.33
N THR A 5 63.88 36.55 -32.90
CA THR A 5 62.60 36.45 -32.17
C THR A 5 62.05 35.03 -32.25
N LEU A 6 61.82 34.35 -31.10
CA LEU A 6 61.08 33.09 -30.99
C LEU A 6 59.56 33.39 -30.96
N PRO A 7 58.74 32.61 -31.67
CA PRO A 7 57.28 32.73 -31.50
C PRO A 7 56.81 31.88 -30.30
N LEU A 8 56.04 32.54 -29.43
CA LEU A 8 55.36 31.94 -28.30
C LEU A 8 54.10 31.21 -28.79
N VAL A 9 54.10 29.88 -28.83
CA VAL A 9 52.90 29.06 -29.10
C VAL A 9 52.09 28.95 -27.83
N ALA A 10 50.98 29.69 -27.76
CA ALA A 10 49.99 29.55 -26.68
C ALA A 10 49.12 28.33 -26.97
N GLY A 11 49.36 27.24 -26.27
CA GLY A 11 48.52 26.04 -26.28
C GLY A 11 47.21 26.28 -25.53
N LEU A 12 46.10 26.34 -26.28
CA LEU A 12 44.74 26.39 -25.72
C LEU A 12 44.37 24.99 -25.22
N ALA A 13 44.53 24.73 -23.91
CA ALA A 13 44.04 23.54 -23.29
C ALA A 13 42.49 23.63 -23.13
N LEU A 14 41.74 22.96 -24.01
CA LEU A 14 40.33 22.73 -23.84
C LEU A 14 40.15 21.82 -22.62
N ALA A 15 39.83 22.40 -21.45
CA ALA A 15 39.32 21.69 -20.30
C ALA A 15 37.89 21.22 -20.63
N CYS A 16 37.75 19.99 -21.13
CA CYS A 16 36.46 19.29 -21.11
C CYS A 16 36.08 19.03 -19.65
N SER A 17 35.46 20.00 -18.98
CA SER A 17 34.74 19.78 -17.74
C SER A 17 33.57 18.86 -18.07
N GLY A 18 33.73 17.55 -17.85
CA GLY A 18 32.64 16.61 -17.82
C GLY A 18 31.65 17.08 -16.74
N ALA A 19 30.58 17.73 -17.15
CA ALA A 19 29.47 18.02 -16.27
C ALA A 19 28.90 16.67 -15.83
N PHE A 20 29.30 16.18 -14.64
CA PHE A 20 28.57 15.15 -13.96
C PHE A 20 27.15 15.68 -13.80
N ALA A 21 26.22 15.18 -14.58
CA ALA A 21 24.82 15.52 -14.43
C ALA A 21 24.41 15.22 -12.98
N GLN A 22 24.16 16.28 -12.22
CA GLN A 22 23.74 16.16 -10.83
C GLN A 22 22.46 15.34 -10.80
N LYS A 23 22.46 14.20 -10.07
CA LYS A 23 21.27 13.36 -9.95
C LYS A 23 20.13 14.17 -9.32
N THR A 24 18.96 14.11 -9.93
CA THR A 24 17.74 14.65 -9.33
C THR A 24 17.25 13.69 -8.27
N THR A 25 17.04 14.17 -7.05
CA THR A 25 16.47 13.35 -5.96
C THR A 25 14.98 13.62 -5.83
N LEU A 26 14.17 12.58 -5.92
CA LEU A 26 12.73 12.60 -5.62
C LEU A 26 12.49 12.13 -4.19
N LEU A 27 11.77 12.89 -3.39
CA LEU A 27 11.27 12.48 -2.10
C LEU A 27 9.89 11.81 -2.30
N VAL A 28 9.84 10.49 -2.15
CA VAL A 28 8.65 9.69 -2.39
C VAL A 28 8.12 9.10 -1.09
N TYR A 29 6.87 9.43 -0.76
CA TYR A 29 6.20 8.86 0.40
C TYR A 29 5.50 7.55 -0.01
N THR A 30 5.64 6.52 0.84
CA THR A 30 5.21 5.17 0.48
C THR A 30 4.69 4.37 1.67
N ALA A 31 3.76 3.44 1.39
CA ALA A 31 3.35 2.39 2.30
C ALA A 31 3.75 0.98 1.82
N LEU A 32 4.48 0.89 0.71
CA LEU A 32 5.07 -0.36 0.23
C LEU A 32 5.84 -1.08 1.33
N GLU A 33 5.87 -2.38 1.32
CA GLU A 33 6.71 -3.15 2.23
C GLU A 33 8.19 -2.95 1.91
N THR A 34 9.04 -2.96 2.93
CA THR A 34 10.48 -2.64 2.77
C THR A 34 11.21 -3.57 1.81
N ASP A 35 10.76 -4.81 1.70
CA ASP A 35 11.31 -5.83 0.81
C ASP A 35 10.95 -5.60 -0.69
N GLN A 36 9.99 -4.72 -0.98
CA GLN A 36 9.62 -4.32 -2.36
C GLN A 36 10.47 -3.15 -2.88
N LEU A 37 10.88 -2.21 -2.00
CA LEU A 37 11.46 -0.92 -2.39
C LEU A 37 12.69 -1.04 -3.29
N LYS A 38 13.59 -1.99 -2.97
CA LYS A 38 14.82 -2.19 -3.73
C LYS A 38 14.54 -2.59 -5.18
N ALA A 39 13.63 -3.54 -5.39
CA ALA A 39 13.31 -4.03 -6.73
C ALA A 39 12.66 -2.94 -7.59
N TYR A 40 11.81 -2.10 -7.00
CA TYR A 40 11.15 -1.00 -7.69
C TYR A 40 12.13 0.13 -8.01
N GLN A 41 13.01 0.48 -7.07
CA GLN A 41 14.11 1.42 -7.30
C GLN A 41 15.02 0.97 -8.46
N GLU A 42 15.49 -0.28 -8.42
CA GLU A 42 16.35 -0.84 -9.45
C GLU A 42 15.63 -0.91 -10.82
N GLY A 43 14.34 -1.24 -10.84
CA GLY A 43 13.53 -1.23 -12.04
C GLY A 43 13.43 0.16 -12.67
N PHE A 44 13.15 1.18 -11.87
CA PHE A 44 13.10 2.57 -12.31
C PHE A 44 14.47 3.07 -12.80
N ASN A 45 15.54 2.78 -12.08
CA ASN A 45 16.88 3.25 -12.43
C ASN A 45 17.45 2.63 -13.72
N LYS A 46 16.87 1.54 -14.24
CA LYS A 46 17.22 1.01 -15.58
C LYS A 46 16.81 1.96 -16.69
N VAL A 47 15.74 2.71 -16.53
CA VAL A 47 15.23 3.66 -17.53
C VAL A 47 15.58 5.11 -17.21
N GLU A 48 15.73 5.45 -15.92
CA GLU A 48 16.05 6.80 -15.46
C GLU A 48 17.22 6.78 -14.44
N PRO A 49 18.46 6.51 -14.91
CA PRO A 49 19.63 6.34 -14.02
C PRO A 49 20.05 7.63 -13.29
N ASN A 50 19.61 8.79 -13.77
CA ASN A 50 19.92 10.10 -13.22
C ASN A 50 18.89 10.60 -12.20
N ILE A 51 17.87 9.80 -11.88
CA ILE A 51 16.88 10.12 -10.85
C ILE A 51 17.04 9.13 -9.70
N GLU A 52 17.30 9.66 -8.51
CA GLU A 52 17.37 8.91 -7.27
C GLU A 52 16.05 9.07 -6.51
N ILE A 53 15.54 7.98 -5.93
CA ILE A 53 14.37 8.03 -5.05
C ILE A 53 14.83 7.95 -3.60
N LYS A 54 14.44 8.94 -2.80
CA LYS A 54 14.53 8.92 -1.35
C LYS A 54 13.17 8.53 -0.77
N TRP A 55 13.09 7.34 -0.24
CA TRP A 55 11.85 6.81 0.33
C TRP A 55 11.59 7.33 1.74
N VAL A 56 10.36 7.77 1.99
CA VAL A 56 9.81 7.96 3.36
C VAL A 56 8.70 6.94 3.53
N ARG A 57 8.99 5.91 4.32
CA ARG A 57 8.12 4.73 4.44
C ARG A 57 7.44 4.67 5.80
N ASP A 58 6.12 4.49 5.80
CA ASP A 58 5.32 4.08 6.95
C ASP A 58 4.02 3.43 6.45
N SER A 59 3.15 2.97 7.36
CA SER A 59 1.83 2.44 6.99
C SER A 59 0.92 3.53 6.40
N THR A 60 -0.01 3.13 5.52
CA THR A 60 -0.87 4.04 4.74
C THR A 60 -1.51 5.15 5.58
N GLY A 61 -2.09 4.83 6.74
CA GLY A 61 -2.75 5.83 7.58
C GLY A 61 -1.78 6.86 8.15
N VAL A 62 -0.57 6.43 8.53
CA VAL A 62 0.49 7.31 9.02
C VAL A 62 0.99 8.24 7.90
N ILE A 63 1.26 7.70 6.71
CA ILE A 63 1.65 8.49 5.52
C ILE A 63 0.54 9.47 5.15
N THR A 64 -0.73 9.06 5.17
CA THR A 64 -1.88 9.93 4.88
C THR A 64 -1.96 11.09 5.86
N ALA A 65 -1.84 10.81 7.16
CA ALA A 65 -1.86 11.84 8.20
C ALA A 65 -0.68 12.81 8.07
N LYS A 66 0.52 12.30 7.74
CA LYS A 66 1.71 13.11 7.49
C LYS A 66 1.51 14.04 6.31
N LEU A 67 1.02 13.53 5.17
CA LEU A 67 0.74 14.36 3.99
C LEU A 67 -0.28 15.46 4.30
N LEU A 68 -1.39 15.12 4.99
CA LEU A 68 -2.40 16.12 5.39
C LEU A 68 -1.82 17.20 6.32
N ALA A 69 -0.96 16.84 7.26
CA ALA A 69 -0.28 17.79 8.15
C ALA A 69 0.69 18.72 7.40
N GLU A 70 1.29 18.24 6.31
CA GLU A 70 2.22 18.98 5.46
C GLU A 70 1.52 19.78 4.34
N LYS A 71 0.19 19.80 4.29
CA LYS A 71 -0.59 20.45 3.22
C LYS A 71 -0.16 21.90 2.95
N ALA A 72 0.15 22.68 4.00
CA ALA A 72 0.57 24.08 3.87
C ALA A 72 2.04 24.24 3.41
N ASN A 73 2.87 23.22 3.61
CA ASN A 73 4.28 23.20 3.23
C ASN A 73 4.67 21.80 2.74
N PRO A 74 4.27 21.43 1.52
CA PRO A 74 4.49 20.09 0.94
C PRO A 74 5.97 19.71 0.90
N GLN A 75 6.28 18.50 1.32
CA GLN A 75 7.65 17.96 1.29
C GLN A 75 7.81 16.88 0.22
N ALA A 76 6.80 16.03 0.03
CA ALA A 76 6.86 14.94 -0.93
C ALA A 76 6.77 15.43 -2.38
N ASP A 77 7.54 14.81 -3.27
CA ASP A 77 7.41 15.00 -4.72
C ASP A 77 6.34 14.09 -5.32
N ALA A 78 6.25 12.88 -4.80
CA ALA A 78 5.29 11.87 -5.25
C ALA A 78 4.89 10.95 -4.09
N VAL A 79 3.80 10.24 -4.32
CA VAL A 79 3.30 9.16 -3.45
C VAL A 79 3.22 7.90 -4.29
N MET A 80 3.80 6.80 -3.82
CA MET A 80 3.83 5.53 -4.53
C MET A 80 3.52 4.37 -3.59
N GLY A 81 2.55 3.52 -3.94
CA GLY A 81 2.15 2.37 -3.11
C GLY A 81 1.42 2.77 -1.83
N VAL A 82 0.61 3.82 -1.88
CA VAL A 82 -0.33 4.20 -0.82
C VAL A 82 -1.75 3.91 -1.31
N ALA A 83 -2.64 3.52 -0.42
CA ALA A 83 -4.01 3.16 -0.75
C ALA A 83 -4.73 4.19 -1.63
N ALA A 84 -5.41 3.75 -2.69
CA ALA A 84 -6.19 4.63 -3.56
C ALA A 84 -7.29 5.38 -2.79
N SER A 85 -7.89 4.77 -1.76
CA SER A 85 -8.84 5.45 -0.85
C SER A 85 -8.20 6.65 -0.14
N SER A 86 -6.91 6.57 0.21
CA SER A 86 -6.15 7.70 0.77
C SER A 86 -5.81 8.74 -0.29
N LEU A 87 -5.42 8.33 -1.51
CA LEU A 87 -5.17 9.27 -2.60
C LEU A 87 -6.43 10.01 -3.01
N ALA A 88 -7.61 9.37 -3.00
CA ALA A 88 -8.89 10.02 -3.22
C ALA A 88 -9.17 11.12 -2.16
N LEU A 89 -8.81 10.86 -0.89
CA LEU A 89 -8.89 11.87 0.18
C LEU A 89 -7.92 13.04 -0.06
N LEU A 90 -6.69 12.77 -0.45
CA LEU A 90 -5.68 13.82 -0.75
C LEU A 90 -6.10 14.66 -1.96
N ASP A 91 -6.66 14.03 -2.99
CA ASP A 91 -7.19 14.71 -4.16
C ASP A 91 -8.37 15.63 -3.82
N LYS A 92 -9.31 15.16 -2.99
CA LYS A 92 -10.40 16.00 -2.45
C LYS A 92 -9.88 17.22 -1.69
N ASN A 93 -8.72 17.09 -1.05
CA ASN A 93 -8.02 18.19 -0.38
C ASN A 93 -7.19 19.08 -1.32
N GLY A 94 -7.18 18.82 -2.63
CA GLY A 94 -6.46 19.61 -3.64
C GLY A 94 -4.94 19.44 -3.58
N MET A 95 -4.45 18.30 -3.08
CA MET A 95 -3.02 18.05 -2.80
C MET A 95 -2.32 17.26 -3.91
N LEU A 96 -3.03 16.79 -4.92
CA LEU A 96 -2.46 16.01 -6.02
C LEU A 96 -2.37 16.84 -7.31
N GLU A 97 -1.30 16.59 -8.07
CA GLU A 97 -1.08 17.17 -9.41
C GLU A 97 -1.66 16.23 -10.46
N PRO A 98 -2.69 16.63 -11.20
CA PRO A 98 -3.28 15.77 -12.23
C PRO A 98 -2.28 15.49 -13.36
N TYR A 99 -2.07 14.22 -13.68
CA TYR A 99 -1.19 13.79 -14.75
C TYR A 99 -1.65 12.46 -15.35
N LYS A 100 -1.81 12.40 -16.67
CA LYS A 100 -2.06 11.17 -17.41
C LYS A 100 -0.71 10.54 -17.80
N PRO A 101 -0.26 9.45 -17.17
CA PRO A 101 1.00 8.81 -17.52
C PRO A 101 0.93 8.13 -18.90
N LEU A 102 2.08 7.86 -19.51
CA LEU A 102 2.18 7.33 -20.88
C LEU A 102 1.43 6.01 -21.08
N ASN A 103 1.37 5.16 -20.05
CA ASN A 103 0.74 3.83 -20.16
C ASN A 103 -0.67 3.79 -19.54
N TYR A 104 -1.29 4.94 -19.26
CA TYR A 104 -2.59 5.03 -18.59
C TYR A 104 -3.69 4.22 -19.30
N ASP A 105 -3.73 4.26 -20.63
CA ASP A 105 -4.79 3.59 -21.41
C ASP A 105 -4.67 2.06 -21.41
N ALA A 106 -3.56 1.51 -20.92
CA ALA A 106 -3.37 0.07 -20.70
C ALA A 106 -3.89 -0.38 -19.32
N LEU A 107 -4.22 0.55 -18.42
CA LEU A 107 -4.72 0.25 -17.08
C LEU A 107 -6.22 0.00 -17.11
N MET A 108 -6.71 -0.89 -16.23
CA MET A 108 -8.12 -1.19 -16.12
C MET A 108 -8.91 0.02 -15.58
N PRO A 109 -10.06 0.38 -16.19
CA PRO A 109 -10.81 1.59 -15.82
C PRO A 109 -11.28 1.64 -14.37
N GLN A 110 -11.44 0.49 -13.70
CA GLN A 110 -11.82 0.41 -12.29
C GLN A 110 -10.64 0.68 -11.34
N TYR A 111 -9.41 0.69 -11.85
CA TYR A 111 -8.18 0.87 -11.06
C TYR A 111 -7.52 2.24 -11.26
N VAL A 112 -8.26 3.20 -11.83
CA VAL A 112 -7.75 4.56 -12.07
C VAL A 112 -8.76 5.60 -11.60
N ASP A 113 -8.27 6.81 -11.31
CA ASP A 113 -9.13 7.97 -11.09
C ASP A 113 -9.92 8.30 -12.36
N LYS A 114 -11.21 8.60 -12.19
CA LYS A 114 -12.13 8.90 -13.30
C LYS A 114 -12.00 10.32 -13.84
N LYS A 115 -11.26 11.19 -13.18
CA LYS A 115 -10.99 12.57 -13.63
C LYS A 115 -10.16 12.60 -14.91
N LYS A 116 -10.23 13.70 -15.63
CA LYS A 116 -9.47 13.94 -16.87
C LYS A 116 -8.79 15.30 -16.81
N PRO A 117 -7.46 15.37 -16.61
CA PRO A 117 -6.54 14.25 -16.35
C PRO A 117 -6.74 13.63 -14.96
N PRO A 118 -6.31 12.34 -14.78
CA PRO A 118 -6.44 11.65 -13.51
C PRO A 118 -5.49 12.25 -12.47
N ALA A 119 -5.90 12.24 -11.19
CA ALA A 119 -5.06 12.66 -10.09
C ALA A 119 -4.22 11.51 -9.50
N TRP A 120 -4.64 10.25 -9.73
CA TRP A 120 -3.94 9.05 -9.29
C TRP A 120 -4.26 7.85 -10.20
N PHE A 121 -3.44 6.82 -10.13
CA PHE A 121 -3.69 5.54 -10.81
C PHE A 121 -3.20 4.38 -9.96
N GLY A 122 -3.86 3.21 -10.11
CA GLY A 122 -3.49 1.99 -9.42
C GLY A 122 -2.26 1.32 -10.01
N MET A 123 -1.54 0.59 -9.16
CA MET A 123 -0.39 -0.25 -9.48
C MET A 123 -0.80 -1.72 -9.44
N ASP A 124 -1.33 -2.15 -8.32
CA ASP A 124 -1.82 -3.50 -8.04
C ASP A 124 -2.91 -3.47 -6.98
N VAL A 125 -3.54 -4.64 -6.78
CA VAL A 125 -4.56 -4.86 -5.75
C VAL A 125 -3.96 -5.65 -4.63
N TRP A 126 -4.08 -5.15 -3.39
CA TRP A 126 -3.83 -5.96 -2.21
C TRP A 126 -5.13 -6.14 -1.40
N GLY A 127 -5.35 -7.35 -0.89
CA GLY A 127 -6.61 -7.70 -0.24
C GLY A 127 -6.44 -8.54 1.01
N ALA A 128 -7.53 -8.63 1.75
CA ALA A 128 -7.59 -9.28 3.04
C ALA A 128 -7.24 -10.77 2.97
N THR A 129 -6.52 -11.24 3.96
CA THR A 129 -6.38 -12.66 4.30
C THR A 129 -6.27 -12.84 5.79
N VAL A 130 -6.63 -14.00 6.27
CA VAL A 130 -6.38 -14.43 7.64
C VAL A 130 -5.20 -15.40 7.64
N CYS A 131 -4.11 -15.03 8.30
CA CYS A 131 -2.98 -15.90 8.58
C CYS A 131 -3.32 -16.76 9.80
N PHE A 132 -3.50 -18.05 9.59
CA PHE A 132 -3.89 -19.02 10.63
C PHE A 132 -2.74 -19.96 10.95
N ASN A 133 -2.17 -19.86 12.16
CA ASN A 133 -1.09 -20.76 12.59
C ASN A 133 -1.63 -22.15 12.91
N THR A 134 -1.27 -23.13 12.08
CA THR A 134 -1.80 -24.49 12.18
C THR A 134 -1.25 -25.26 13.39
N VAL A 135 -0.01 -24.99 13.78
CA VAL A 135 0.66 -25.65 14.92
C VAL A 135 0.06 -25.17 16.25
N GLU A 136 -0.03 -23.87 16.45
CA GLU A 136 -0.60 -23.30 17.68
C GLU A 136 -2.10 -23.56 17.78
N ALA A 137 -2.80 -23.56 16.66
CA ALA A 137 -4.22 -23.93 16.61
C ALA A 137 -4.45 -25.38 17.07
N GLN A 138 -3.63 -26.32 16.58
CA GLN A 138 -3.71 -27.72 16.99
C GLN A 138 -3.47 -27.89 18.51
N LYS A 139 -2.43 -27.24 19.06
CA LYS A 139 -2.12 -27.28 20.49
C LYS A 139 -3.25 -26.76 21.36
N LYS A 140 -3.97 -25.75 20.88
CA LYS A 140 -5.05 -25.08 21.63
C LYS A 140 -6.45 -25.60 21.28
N GLY A 141 -6.57 -26.54 20.34
CA GLY A 141 -7.86 -27.07 19.88
C GLY A 141 -8.73 -26.02 19.15
N ILE A 142 -8.11 -25.04 18.49
CA ILE A 142 -8.82 -23.96 17.80
C ILE A 142 -9.09 -24.38 16.35
N PRO A 143 -10.35 -24.39 15.90
CA PRO A 143 -10.68 -24.76 14.53
C PRO A 143 -10.20 -23.70 13.53
N LYS A 144 -9.93 -24.12 12.29
CA LYS A 144 -9.62 -23.21 11.20
C LYS A 144 -10.87 -22.44 10.77
N PRO A 145 -10.84 -21.09 10.71
CA PRO A 145 -11.99 -20.32 10.27
C PRO A 145 -12.17 -20.43 8.75
N GLU A 146 -13.41 -20.29 8.27
CA GLU A 146 -13.74 -20.20 6.84
C GLU A 146 -14.42 -18.89 6.47
N THR A 147 -14.96 -18.20 7.48
CA THR A 147 -15.75 -16.99 7.34
C THR A 147 -15.27 -15.92 8.31
N TRP A 148 -15.57 -14.66 8.02
CA TRP A 148 -15.34 -13.57 8.98
C TRP A 148 -16.12 -13.82 10.28
N LYS A 149 -17.37 -14.30 10.16
CA LYS A 149 -18.22 -14.60 11.32
C LYS A 149 -17.67 -15.70 12.20
N ASP A 150 -16.88 -16.63 11.67
CA ASP A 150 -16.23 -17.64 12.53
C ASP A 150 -15.32 -17.01 13.57
N LEU A 151 -14.65 -15.90 13.24
CA LEU A 151 -13.72 -15.20 14.14
C LEU A 151 -14.41 -14.58 15.36
N THR A 152 -15.74 -14.47 15.37
CA THR A 152 -16.51 -14.01 16.55
C THR A 152 -16.83 -15.12 17.55
N LYS A 153 -16.52 -16.39 17.23
CA LYS A 153 -16.78 -17.53 18.12
C LYS A 153 -15.85 -17.49 19.33
N PRO A 154 -16.32 -17.95 20.51
CA PRO A 154 -15.53 -17.93 21.75
C PRO A 154 -14.20 -18.68 21.70
N ALA A 155 -14.05 -19.66 20.78
CA ALA A 155 -12.81 -20.41 20.59
C ALA A 155 -11.61 -19.52 20.22
N TYR A 156 -11.86 -18.33 19.67
CA TYR A 156 -10.80 -17.39 19.25
C TYR A 156 -10.49 -16.31 20.29
N LYS A 157 -11.10 -16.34 21.46
CA LYS A 157 -10.95 -15.29 22.48
C LYS A 157 -9.49 -15.05 22.84
N GLY A 158 -9.00 -13.81 22.62
CA GLY A 158 -7.63 -13.42 22.89
C GLY A 158 -6.58 -14.03 21.95
N GLN A 159 -7.00 -14.64 20.83
CA GLN A 159 -6.11 -15.30 19.87
C GLN A 159 -6.00 -14.56 18.53
N ILE A 160 -6.69 -13.44 18.37
CA ILE A 160 -6.72 -12.66 17.13
C ILE A 160 -5.97 -11.36 17.31
N VAL A 161 -5.11 -11.05 16.35
CA VAL A 161 -4.52 -9.72 16.17
C VAL A 161 -4.93 -9.18 14.82
N MET A 162 -5.16 -7.86 14.72
CA MET A 162 -5.50 -7.20 13.45
C MET A 162 -4.91 -5.79 13.40
N PRO A 163 -4.79 -5.18 12.20
CA PRO A 163 -4.31 -3.82 12.08
C PRO A 163 -5.32 -2.79 12.57
N ASN A 164 -4.83 -1.72 13.21
CA ASN A 164 -5.62 -0.55 13.54
C ASN A 164 -5.93 0.26 12.25
N PRO A 165 -7.20 0.55 11.93
CA PRO A 165 -7.58 1.23 10.68
C PRO A 165 -7.11 2.70 10.60
N ALA A 166 -6.81 3.33 11.72
CA ALA A 166 -6.32 4.71 11.71
C ALA A 166 -4.87 4.81 11.19
N SER A 167 -4.04 3.79 11.48
CA SER A 167 -2.64 3.73 11.06
C SER A 167 -2.41 2.86 9.82
N SER A 168 -3.18 1.77 9.65
CA SER A 168 -3.00 0.78 8.59
C SER A 168 -4.06 0.88 7.49
N GLY A 169 -3.62 0.88 6.22
CA GLY A 169 -4.52 0.73 5.07
C GLY A 169 -5.26 -0.60 5.09
N THR A 170 -4.58 -1.69 5.49
CA THR A 170 -5.19 -3.01 5.66
C THR A 170 -6.32 -2.97 6.68
N GLY A 171 -6.08 -2.42 7.86
CA GLY A 171 -7.15 -2.27 8.85
C GLY A 171 -8.31 -1.42 8.34
N TYR A 172 -8.01 -0.38 7.54
CA TYR A 172 -9.04 0.50 7.00
C TYR A 172 -9.89 -0.18 5.93
N PHE A 173 -9.29 -0.92 5.00
CA PHE A 173 -10.10 -1.63 4.01
C PHE A 173 -10.91 -2.78 4.64
N ASP A 174 -10.41 -3.46 5.68
CA ASP A 174 -11.19 -4.47 6.39
C ASP A 174 -12.45 -3.86 7.00
N VAL A 175 -12.30 -2.75 7.74
CA VAL A 175 -13.44 -2.03 8.35
C VAL A 175 -14.44 -1.58 7.27
N THR A 176 -13.97 -0.94 6.20
CA THR A 176 -14.87 -0.46 5.14
C THR A 176 -15.53 -1.60 4.35
N ALA A 177 -14.85 -2.74 4.19
CA ALA A 177 -15.43 -3.93 3.58
C ALA A 177 -16.54 -4.54 4.47
N TRP A 178 -16.34 -4.65 5.77
CA TRP A 178 -17.37 -5.15 6.67
C TRP A 178 -18.59 -4.22 6.76
N LEU A 179 -18.35 -2.89 6.70
CA LEU A 179 -19.43 -1.91 6.59
C LEU A 179 -20.17 -2.00 5.25
N THR A 180 -19.47 -2.32 4.16
CA THR A 180 -20.08 -2.54 2.84
C THR A 180 -20.88 -3.83 2.81
N LEU A 181 -20.36 -4.92 3.36
CA LEU A 181 -21.01 -6.23 3.39
C LEU A 181 -22.27 -6.24 4.24
N TRP A 182 -22.25 -5.61 5.42
CA TRP A 182 -23.33 -5.77 6.42
C TRP A 182 -24.01 -4.45 6.81
N GLY A 183 -23.56 -3.33 6.26
CA GLY A 183 -24.15 -2.01 6.45
C GLY A 183 -23.55 -1.23 7.60
N ASP A 184 -23.46 0.07 7.37
CA ASP A 184 -22.91 1.06 8.30
C ASP A 184 -24.03 1.70 9.16
N LYS A 185 -25.09 2.22 8.52
CA LYS A 185 -26.20 2.95 9.17
C LYS A 185 -25.71 3.97 10.22
N ASP A 186 -24.73 4.78 9.84
CA ASP A 186 -24.14 5.82 10.68
C ASP A 186 -23.68 5.31 12.08
N GLY A 187 -22.94 4.22 12.08
CA GLY A 187 -22.42 3.61 13.30
C GLY A 187 -23.35 2.59 13.98
N LYS A 188 -24.52 2.28 13.41
CA LYS A 188 -25.51 1.38 14.00
C LYS A 188 -25.81 0.13 13.17
N GLY A 189 -25.15 -0.02 12.02
CA GLY A 189 -25.35 -1.15 11.11
C GLY A 189 -24.76 -2.46 11.62
N ASP A 190 -25.10 -3.56 10.93
CA ASP A 190 -24.63 -4.88 11.31
C ASP A 190 -23.11 -5.06 11.09
N GLY A 191 -22.49 -4.24 10.25
CA GLY A 191 -21.03 -4.18 10.15
C GLY A 191 -20.36 -3.75 11.46
N TRP A 192 -20.94 -2.79 12.17
CA TRP A 192 -20.47 -2.40 13.51
C TRP A 192 -20.74 -3.46 14.56
N LYS A 193 -21.89 -4.11 14.53
CA LYS A 193 -22.20 -5.23 15.44
C LYS A 193 -21.26 -6.40 15.25
N TYR A 194 -20.85 -6.68 14.00
CA TYR A 194 -19.82 -7.67 13.70
C TYR A 194 -18.50 -7.27 14.35
N MET A 195 -18.06 -6.03 14.19
CA MET A 195 -16.81 -5.54 14.79
C MET A 195 -16.87 -5.52 16.32
N ASP A 196 -18.02 -5.22 16.93
CA ASP A 196 -18.22 -5.34 18.39
C ASP A 196 -17.99 -6.79 18.85
N ALA A 197 -18.56 -7.77 18.15
CA ALA A 197 -18.38 -9.18 18.47
C ALA A 197 -16.94 -9.67 18.19
N LEU A 198 -16.30 -9.22 17.11
CA LEU A 198 -14.92 -9.53 16.79
C LEU A 198 -13.97 -8.97 17.85
N HIS A 199 -14.22 -7.74 18.32
CA HIS A 199 -13.42 -7.06 19.34
C HIS A 199 -13.27 -7.87 20.64
N GLU A 200 -14.29 -8.61 21.02
CA GLU A 200 -14.21 -9.50 22.22
C GLU A 200 -13.07 -10.52 22.08
N ASN A 201 -12.79 -10.98 20.87
CA ASN A 201 -11.77 -11.98 20.57
C ASN A 201 -10.40 -11.38 20.20
N ILE A 202 -10.34 -10.08 19.90
CA ILE A 202 -9.09 -9.37 19.60
C ILE A 202 -8.22 -9.27 20.86
N ALA A 203 -6.96 -9.70 20.73
CA ALA A 203 -5.93 -9.49 21.74
C ALA A 203 -5.31 -8.09 21.61
N GLN A 204 -4.99 -7.68 20.40
CA GLN A 204 -4.32 -6.40 20.12
C GLN A 204 -4.60 -5.90 18.71
N TYR A 205 -4.69 -4.57 18.56
CA TYR A 205 -4.63 -3.89 17.27
C TYR A 205 -3.23 -3.32 17.04
N THR A 206 -2.63 -3.65 15.88
CA THR A 206 -1.25 -3.26 15.53
C THR A 206 -1.23 -2.04 14.63
N HIS A 207 -0.15 -1.24 14.65
CA HIS A 207 -0.01 -0.10 13.73
C HIS A 207 0.29 -0.52 12.29
N SER A 208 0.99 -1.65 12.11
CA SER A 208 1.36 -2.18 10.80
C SER A 208 0.34 -3.21 10.29
N GLY A 209 0.03 -3.16 8.99
CA GLY A 209 -0.83 -4.15 8.34
C GLY A 209 -0.21 -5.54 8.22
N SER A 210 1.12 -5.63 8.09
CA SER A 210 1.86 -6.89 7.99
C SER A 210 2.15 -7.56 9.33
N LYS A 211 2.18 -6.79 10.43
CA LYS A 211 2.54 -7.31 11.76
C LYS A 211 1.64 -8.45 12.24
N PRO A 212 0.31 -8.42 12.09
CA PRO A 212 -0.54 -9.51 12.52
C PRO A 212 -0.20 -10.86 11.88
N CYS A 213 0.06 -10.88 10.57
CA CYS A 213 0.48 -12.11 9.90
C CYS A 213 1.87 -12.58 10.36
N ASN A 214 2.79 -11.65 10.65
CA ASN A 214 4.10 -12.00 11.19
C ASN A 214 3.98 -12.61 12.59
N MET A 215 3.09 -12.09 13.44
CA MET A 215 2.83 -12.63 14.79
C MET A 215 2.17 -14.01 14.73
N ALA A 216 1.26 -14.24 13.77
CA ALA A 216 0.72 -15.57 13.51
C ALA A 216 1.81 -16.52 12.97
N ALA A 217 2.64 -16.08 12.04
CA ALA A 217 3.72 -16.88 11.48
C ALA A 217 4.75 -17.31 12.51
N SER A 218 5.05 -16.47 13.51
CA SER A 218 5.96 -16.80 14.62
C SER A 218 5.32 -17.65 15.73
N GLY A 219 4.00 -17.85 15.70
CA GLY A 219 3.27 -18.59 16.74
C GLY A 219 2.94 -17.76 17.98
N GLU A 220 3.11 -16.45 17.95
CA GLU A 220 2.73 -15.55 19.05
C GLU A 220 1.20 -15.51 19.23
N TYR A 221 0.47 -15.55 18.10
CA TYR A 221 -0.98 -15.66 18.06
C TYR A 221 -1.43 -16.71 17.05
N VAL A 222 -2.64 -17.24 17.24
CA VAL A 222 -3.19 -18.23 16.31
C VAL A 222 -3.69 -17.59 15.03
N VAL A 223 -4.25 -16.37 15.12
CA VAL A 223 -4.91 -15.68 14.02
C VAL A 223 -4.34 -14.27 13.84
N GLY A 224 -3.86 -13.99 12.64
CA GLY A 224 -3.49 -12.64 12.21
C GLY A 224 -4.36 -12.19 11.03
N ILE A 225 -5.22 -11.20 11.22
CA ILE A 225 -5.92 -10.54 10.11
C ILE A 225 -4.91 -9.62 9.43
N SER A 226 -4.68 -9.82 8.13
CA SER A 226 -3.63 -9.14 7.38
C SER A 226 -3.96 -9.11 5.88
N PHE A 227 -2.98 -9.16 5.01
CA PHE A 227 -3.14 -9.15 3.56
C PHE A 227 -2.32 -10.24 2.87
N GLU A 228 -2.76 -10.63 1.67
CA GLU A 228 -2.31 -11.84 0.97
C GLU A 228 -0.80 -11.83 0.66
N TYR A 229 -0.22 -10.70 0.26
CA TYR A 229 1.22 -10.60 -0.02
C TYR A 229 2.06 -11.03 1.20
N ARG A 230 1.75 -10.48 2.39
CA ARG A 230 2.49 -10.83 3.61
C ARG A 230 2.27 -12.28 4.00
N GLY A 231 1.02 -12.76 3.91
CA GLY A 231 0.69 -14.15 4.15
C GLY A 231 1.43 -15.10 3.20
N ASN A 232 1.38 -14.83 1.91
CA ASN A 232 2.05 -15.63 0.88
C ASN A 232 3.57 -15.65 1.09
N THR A 233 4.17 -14.50 1.38
CA THR A 233 5.60 -14.38 1.64
C THR A 233 6.04 -15.17 2.88
N ASN A 234 5.29 -15.09 3.98
CA ASN A 234 5.59 -15.83 5.20
C ASN A 234 5.46 -17.35 4.99
N LYS A 235 4.38 -17.78 4.31
CA LYS A 235 4.17 -19.20 3.99
C LYS A 235 5.25 -19.73 3.06
N ALA A 236 5.64 -18.99 2.05
CA ALA A 236 6.72 -19.36 1.15
C ALA A 236 8.10 -19.50 1.86
N LYS A 237 8.31 -18.80 2.95
CA LYS A 237 9.48 -18.92 3.84
C LYS A 237 9.38 -20.08 4.85
N GLY A 238 8.33 -20.89 4.77
CA GLY A 238 8.14 -22.08 5.62
C GLY A 238 7.39 -21.82 6.94
N ALA A 239 6.76 -20.65 7.13
CA ALA A 239 5.95 -20.42 8.32
C ALA A 239 4.76 -21.41 8.36
N PRO A 240 4.42 -21.99 9.54
CA PRO A 240 3.37 -22.98 9.70
C PRO A 240 1.99 -22.31 9.72
N ILE A 241 1.68 -21.57 8.68
CA ILE A 241 0.42 -20.85 8.54
C ILE A 241 -0.37 -21.31 7.31
N ASP A 242 -1.69 -21.33 7.45
CA ASP A 242 -2.61 -21.35 6.32
C ASP A 242 -3.11 -19.95 6.03
N LEU A 243 -3.34 -19.65 4.74
CA LEU A 243 -4.02 -18.44 4.31
C LEU A 243 -5.50 -18.74 4.14
N VAL A 244 -6.32 -18.05 4.92
CA VAL A 244 -7.77 -18.14 4.82
C VAL A 244 -8.30 -16.90 4.14
N PHE A 245 -9.10 -17.11 3.13
CA PHE A 245 -9.82 -16.07 2.40
C PHE A 245 -11.30 -16.20 2.71
N PRO A 246 -11.82 -15.39 3.65
CA PRO A 246 -13.21 -15.54 4.14
C PRO A 246 -14.27 -15.52 3.04
N LYS A 247 -15.26 -16.40 3.17
CA LYS A 247 -16.26 -16.69 2.13
C LYS A 247 -17.24 -15.53 1.86
N GLU A 248 -17.45 -14.65 2.84
CA GLU A 248 -18.38 -13.52 2.70
C GLU A 248 -17.86 -12.42 1.76
N GLY A 249 -16.57 -12.39 1.51
CA GLY A 249 -15.90 -11.43 0.67
C GLY A 249 -14.70 -10.77 1.34
N LEU A 250 -13.80 -10.26 0.52
CA LEU A 250 -12.51 -9.73 0.96
C LEU A 250 -12.48 -8.22 0.80
N GLY A 251 -12.09 -7.52 1.88
CA GLY A 251 -11.67 -6.13 1.77
C GLY A 251 -10.42 -6.01 0.94
N TRP A 252 -10.28 -4.91 0.22
CA TRP A 252 -9.12 -4.65 -0.63
C TRP A 252 -8.98 -3.16 -0.92
N ASP A 253 -7.80 -2.76 -1.35
CA ASP A 253 -7.53 -1.44 -1.92
C ASP A 253 -6.49 -1.58 -3.03
N LEU A 254 -6.15 -0.49 -3.70
CA LEU A 254 -5.08 -0.43 -4.67
C LEU A 254 -3.84 0.16 -4.01
N GLU A 255 -2.67 -0.46 -4.19
CA GLU A 255 -1.44 0.32 -4.15
C GLU A 255 -1.50 1.28 -5.33
N ALA A 256 -1.39 2.58 -5.08
CA ALA A 256 -1.60 3.58 -6.11
C ALA A 256 -0.50 4.64 -6.12
N PHE A 257 -0.39 5.32 -7.26
CA PHE A 257 0.59 6.37 -7.52
C PHE A 257 -0.09 7.72 -7.71
N ALA A 258 0.52 8.78 -7.18
CA ALA A 258 0.15 10.16 -7.45
C ALA A 258 1.37 11.09 -7.39
N ILE A 259 1.33 12.19 -8.15
CA ILE A 259 2.29 13.29 -8.03
C ILE A 259 1.75 14.28 -6.99
N HIS A 260 2.61 14.72 -6.05
CA HIS A 260 2.20 15.73 -5.08
C HIS A 260 2.16 17.12 -5.73
N LYS A 261 1.07 17.85 -5.52
CA LYS A 261 0.91 19.20 -6.08
C LYS A 261 1.93 20.16 -5.46
N GLY A 262 2.56 20.95 -6.32
CA GLY A 262 3.57 21.94 -5.89
C GLY A 262 4.99 21.38 -5.79
N THR A 263 5.25 20.13 -6.20
CA THR A 263 6.61 19.60 -6.31
C THR A 263 7.48 20.48 -7.19
N LYS A 264 8.71 20.71 -6.76
CA LYS A 264 9.74 21.41 -7.56
C LYS A 264 10.38 20.50 -8.61
N ASN A 265 10.17 19.18 -8.48
CA ASN A 265 10.75 18.15 -9.34
C ASN A 265 9.71 17.53 -10.30
N LEU A 266 8.73 18.32 -10.76
CA LEU A 266 7.58 17.83 -11.55
C LEU A 266 7.99 16.96 -12.75
N ALA A 267 9.02 17.37 -13.50
CA ALA A 267 9.48 16.61 -14.65
C ALA A 267 9.99 15.21 -14.27
N ALA A 268 10.75 15.10 -13.18
CA ALA A 268 11.24 13.83 -12.66
C ALA A 268 10.09 12.98 -12.05
N ALA A 269 9.15 13.60 -11.37
CA ALA A 269 7.96 12.93 -10.83
C ALA A 269 7.07 12.35 -11.94
N LYS A 270 6.93 13.04 -13.07
CA LYS A 270 6.23 12.53 -14.28
C LYS A 270 6.93 11.29 -14.87
N LYS A 271 8.26 11.29 -14.95
CA LYS A 271 9.03 10.13 -15.39
C LYS A 271 8.84 8.91 -14.46
N LEU A 272 8.78 9.15 -13.15
CA LEU A 272 8.45 8.08 -12.21
C LEU A 272 7.01 7.57 -12.40
N ALA A 273 6.04 8.46 -12.66
CA ALA A 273 4.65 8.09 -12.97
C ALA A 273 4.55 7.26 -14.26
N ASP A 274 5.27 7.66 -15.32
CA ASP A 274 5.31 6.92 -16.58
C ASP A 274 5.89 5.52 -16.41
N TRP A 275 6.98 5.39 -15.64
CA TRP A 275 7.53 4.09 -15.30
C TRP A 275 6.57 3.27 -14.41
N ALA A 276 6.01 3.86 -13.36
CA ALA A 276 5.11 3.17 -12.44
C ALA A 276 3.86 2.59 -13.11
N SER A 277 3.40 3.20 -14.22
CA SER A 277 2.31 2.71 -15.06
C SER A 277 2.75 1.74 -16.16
N SER A 278 4.06 1.52 -16.35
CA SER A 278 4.60 0.72 -17.44
C SER A 278 4.41 -0.78 -17.23
N LYS A 279 4.46 -1.56 -18.33
CA LYS A 279 4.44 -3.01 -18.28
C LYS A 279 5.59 -3.59 -17.45
N ASP A 280 6.79 -2.98 -17.52
CA ASP A 280 7.95 -3.42 -16.76
C ASP A 280 7.74 -3.27 -15.25
N ALA A 281 7.13 -2.18 -14.82
CA ALA A 281 6.74 -1.99 -13.43
C ALA A 281 5.64 -3.00 -13.02
N MET A 282 4.60 -3.18 -13.84
CA MET A 282 3.53 -4.16 -13.61
C MET A 282 4.06 -5.60 -13.49
N LEU A 283 5.09 -5.97 -14.24
CA LEU A 283 5.78 -7.26 -14.10
C LEU A 283 6.48 -7.42 -12.75
N LEU A 284 6.98 -6.32 -12.17
CA LEU A 284 7.54 -6.35 -10.82
C LEU A 284 6.44 -6.47 -9.75
N TYR A 285 5.35 -5.72 -9.90
CA TYR A 285 4.19 -5.81 -8.99
C TYR A 285 3.56 -7.21 -9.03
N GLY A 286 3.38 -7.77 -10.22
CA GLY A 286 2.83 -9.12 -10.41
C GLY A 286 3.66 -10.27 -9.86
N LYS A 287 4.89 -10.04 -9.39
CA LYS A 287 5.64 -11.02 -8.59
C LYS A 287 5.12 -11.13 -7.16
N ASN A 288 4.48 -10.08 -6.68
CA ASN A 288 4.02 -9.93 -5.30
C ASN A 288 2.50 -10.07 -5.17
N PHE A 289 1.75 -9.61 -6.18
CA PHE A 289 0.30 -9.49 -6.15
C PHE A 289 -0.35 -10.28 -7.30
N ALA A 290 -1.50 -10.89 -7.01
CA ALA A 290 -2.24 -11.70 -7.98
C ALA A 290 -2.93 -10.85 -9.06
N ILE A 291 -3.17 -9.56 -8.78
CA ILE A 291 -3.85 -8.63 -9.67
C ILE A 291 -3.01 -7.36 -9.79
N THR A 292 -2.66 -6.99 -11.03
CA THR A 292 -2.03 -5.71 -11.36
C THR A 292 -3.01 -4.80 -12.09
N ALA A 293 -2.78 -3.49 -12.03
CA ALA A 293 -3.67 -2.52 -12.70
C ALA A 293 -3.69 -2.69 -14.23
N GLN A 294 -2.63 -3.22 -14.84
CA GLN A 294 -2.65 -3.67 -16.23
C GLN A 294 -3.05 -5.15 -16.27
N PRO A 295 -4.13 -5.53 -16.99
CA PRO A 295 -4.60 -6.91 -17.04
C PRO A 295 -3.62 -7.85 -17.73
N GLY A 296 -3.63 -9.14 -17.34
CA GLY A 296 -2.86 -10.20 -17.97
C GLY A 296 -1.34 -10.16 -17.75
N VAL A 297 -0.86 -9.32 -16.80
CA VAL A 297 0.57 -9.20 -16.49
C VAL A 297 0.94 -10.02 -15.26
N ALA A 298 0.11 -10.00 -14.20
CA ALA A 298 0.34 -10.78 -13.00
C ALA A 298 0.24 -12.30 -13.29
N GLN A 299 1.03 -13.08 -12.57
CA GLN A 299 0.98 -14.54 -12.61
C GLN A 299 0.26 -15.07 -11.36
N PRO A 300 -0.39 -16.25 -11.46
CA PRO A 300 -1.01 -16.88 -10.30
C PRO A 300 0.00 -17.06 -9.16
N LEU A 301 -0.39 -16.70 -7.95
CA LEU A 301 0.43 -16.90 -6.75
C LEU A 301 0.07 -18.23 -6.08
N ALA A 302 1.08 -18.95 -5.59
CA ALA A 302 0.95 -20.32 -5.11
C ALA A 302 -0.10 -20.52 -3.99
N ASN A 303 -0.27 -19.52 -3.12
CA ASN A 303 -1.14 -19.61 -1.95
C ASN A 303 -2.37 -18.68 -2.03
N VAL A 304 -2.64 -18.12 -3.20
CA VAL A 304 -3.81 -17.28 -3.47
C VAL A 304 -4.80 -18.09 -4.31
N PRO A 305 -6.09 -18.16 -3.94
CA PRO A 305 -7.07 -18.97 -4.67
C PRO A 305 -7.30 -18.43 -6.08
N LYS A 306 -7.61 -19.31 -7.02
CA LYS A 306 -7.84 -18.94 -8.44
C LYS A 306 -9.04 -17.99 -8.61
N ASP A 307 -10.02 -18.06 -7.72
CA ASP A 307 -11.21 -17.21 -7.70
C ASP A 307 -11.04 -15.96 -6.80
N TYR A 308 -9.80 -15.57 -6.50
CA TYR A 308 -9.47 -14.45 -5.61
C TYR A 308 -10.16 -13.14 -6.03
N GLU A 309 -10.08 -12.78 -7.31
CA GLU A 309 -10.70 -11.55 -7.82
C GLU A 309 -12.23 -11.56 -7.64
N ALA A 310 -12.87 -12.72 -7.84
CA ALA A 310 -14.32 -12.87 -7.65
C ALA A 310 -14.75 -12.76 -6.19
N ARG A 311 -13.82 -12.90 -5.24
CA ARG A 311 -14.10 -12.75 -3.80
C ARG A 311 -13.95 -11.31 -3.30
N LEU A 312 -13.42 -10.40 -4.10
CA LEU A 312 -13.24 -9.01 -3.71
C LEU A 312 -14.59 -8.32 -3.57
N VAL A 313 -14.81 -7.66 -2.42
CA VAL A 313 -16.02 -6.85 -2.17
C VAL A 313 -16.02 -5.66 -3.14
N LYS A 314 -17.19 -5.25 -3.62
CA LYS A 314 -17.31 -4.05 -4.42
C LYS A 314 -17.03 -2.82 -3.55
N MET A 315 -15.77 -2.41 -3.50
CA MET A 315 -15.35 -1.24 -2.71
C MET A 315 -15.67 0.07 -3.45
N ASP A 316 -16.02 1.10 -2.69
CA ASP A 316 -16.15 2.48 -3.16
C ASP A 316 -15.10 3.35 -2.46
N PHE A 317 -14.00 3.64 -3.16
CA PHE A 317 -12.90 4.44 -2.60
C PHE A 317 -13.29 5.90 -2.34
N GLY A 318 -14.25 6.43 -3.12
CA GLY A 318 -14.82 7.76 -2.90
C GLY A 318 -15.59 7.81 -1.58
N TRP A 319 -16.50 6.85 -1.37
CA TRP A 319 -17.23 6.72 -0.11
C TRP A 319 -16.28 6.50 1.07
N ALA A 320 -15.30 5.63 0.91
CA ALA A 320 -14.29 5.37 1.94
C ALA A 320 -13.52 6.65 2.30
N ALA A 321 -13.10 7.44 1.31
CA ALA A 321 -12.43 8.72 1.51
C ALA A 321 -13.32 9.74 2.22
N GLU A 322 -14.59 9.85 1.81
CA GLU A 322 -15.56 10.81 2.37
C GLU A 322 -15.93 10.51 3.82
N ASN A 323 -16.03 9.24 4.17
CA ASN A 323 -16.45 8.80 5.49
C ASN A 323 -15.28 8.48 6.44
N ARG A 324 -14.02 8.67 5.99
CA ARG A 324 -12.84 8.25 6.73
C ARG A 324 -12.79 8.81 8.16
N GLU A 325 -12.99 10.11 8.32
CA GLU A 325 -12.94 10.76 9.63
C GLU A 325 -14.00 10.21 10.58
N ARG A 326 -15.24 10.11 10.10
CA ARG A 326 -16.36 9.57 10.89
C ARG A 326 -16.14 8.11 11.29
N ILE A 327 -15.73 7.26 10.32
CA ILE A 327 -15.48 5.84 10.57
C ILE A 327 -14.35 5.67 11.59
N LEU A 328 -13.24 6.38 11.43
CA LEU A 328 -12.11 6.30 12.35
C LEU A 328 -12.43 6.84 13.74
N ALA A 329 -13.23 7.91 13.85
CA ALA A 329 -13.68 8.43 15.13
C ALA A 329 -14.54 7.41 15.89
N GLU A 330 -15.51 6.79 15.21
CA GLU A 330 -16.39 5.77 15.81
C GLU A 330 -15.59 4.50 16.17
N TRP A 331 -14.66 4.06 15.29
CA TRP A 331 -13.79 2.92 15.55
C TRP A 331 -12.90 3.15 16.78
N ASN A 332 -12.23 4.32 16.84
CA ASN A 332 -11.38 4.69 17.97
C ASN A 332 -12.16 4.72 19.29
N LYS A 333 -13.35 5.28 19.27
CA LYS A 333 -14.23 5.33 20.44
C LYS A 333 -14.54 3.94 20.99
N ARG A 334 -14.78 2.94 20.11
CA ARG A 334 -15.17 1.59 20.51
C ARG A 334 -13.98 0.70 20.86
N TYR A 335 -12.89 0.76 20.07
CA TYR A 335 -11.93 -0.34 20.04
C TYR A 335 -10.49 0.06 20.35
N ASN A 336 -10.16 1.35 20.39
CA ASN A 336 -8.77 1.81 20.52
C ASN A 336 -8.07 1.37 21.81
N ALA A 337 -8.81 0.98 22.84
CA ALA A 337 -8.25 0.52 24.12
C ALA A 337 -7.31 -0.69 23.99
N LYS A 338 -7.49 -1.53 22.96
CA LYS A 338 -6.61 -2.68 22.67
C LYS A 338 -5.52 -2.37 21.64
N SER A 339 -5.35 -1.13 21.24
CA SER A 339 -4.28 -0.75 20.30
C SER A 339 -2.91 -0.78 20.97
N GLU A 340 -1.90 -1.24 20.23
CA GLU A 340 -0.51 -1.16 20.71
C GLU A 340 -0.11 0.31 20.96
N PRO A 341 0.80 0.57 21.92
CA PRO A 341 1.28 1.94 22.18
C PRO A 341 1.86 2.57 20.93
N LYS A 342 1.63 3.87 20.74
CA LYS A 342 2.35 4.65 19.72
C LYS A 342 3.83 4.68 20.09
N LYS A 343 4.69 4.41 19.12
CA LYS A 343 6.14 4.56 19.28
C LYS A 343 6.53 6.02 19.32
#